data_135529bb879de57309a23999bf4d400b
#
_entry.id   135529bb879de57309a23999bf4d400b
#
_cell.length_a   1.000
_cell.length_b   1.000
_cell.length_c   1.000
_cell.angle_alpha   90.00
_cell.angle_beta   90.00
_cell.angle_gamma   90.00
#
_symmetry.space_group_name_H-M   'P 1'
#
loop_
_entity.id
_entity.type
_entity.pdbx_description
1 polymer ?
#
loop_
_entity_poly.entity_id
_entity_poly.type
_entity_poly.pdbx_seq_one_letter_code
_entity_poly.pdbx_strand_id
1 'polypeptide(L)'
;MENLLYLIFVLLLTNFLFLKNIAFIEKKYDLFDRPDEIRKRQLNPVPLLGGLLFIINLSIFLFFDYFLSLKFFFYSLGFIGKINILIFCITLIFVFLIGFLDDKIKIKPFTKLVLLSVVLYVVFLINPKIVINSLNFSFYDPPIDLFGLGILFSILCVVTYVNALNMLDGINLISGIYYLSIITMFSLY
;
A
#
# COMPACT_ATOMS: atom_id res chain seq x y z
N MET A 1 19.55 0.23 19.43
CA MET A 1 19.60 1.62 18.91
C MET A 1 20.45 1.73 17.66
N GLU A 2 21.64 1.15 17.62
CA GLU A 2 22.54 1.24 16.44
C GLU A 2 21.89 0.77 15.13
N ASN A 3 21.27 -0.42 15.13
CA ASN A 3 20.61 -0.96 13.94
C ASN A 3 19.48 -0.04 13.41
N LEU A 4 18.78 0.67 14.28
CA LEU A 4 17.75 1.63 13.88
C LEU A 4 18.38 2.88 13.22
N LEU A 5 19.50 3.36 13.73
CA LEU A 5 20.24 4.47 13.13
C LEU A 5 20.77 4.10 11.74
N TYR A 6 21.29 2.87 11.56
CA TYR A 6 21.68 2.37 10.24
C TYR A 6 20.51 2.32 9.26
N LEU A 7 19.35 1.82 9.69
CA LEU A 7 18.14 1.80 8.86
C LEU A 7 17.74 3.21 8.42
N ILE A 8 17.66 4.15 9.37
CA ILE A 8 17.30 5.55 9.08
C ILE A 8 18.31 6.16 8.09
N PHE A 9 19.61 5.94 8.31
CA PHE A 9 20.65 6.44 7.41
C PHE A 9 20.50 5.88 5.99
N VAL A 10 20.28 4.57 5.85
CA VAL A 10 20.10 3.92 4.54
C VAL A 10 18.84 4.45 3.84
N LEU A 11 17.72 4.62 4.56
CA LEU A 11 16.49 5.18 4.01
C LEU A 11 16.69 6.64 3.56
N LEU A 12 17.36 7.46 4.33
CA LEU A 12 17.66 8.85 3.95
C LEU A 12 18.57 8.91 2.73
N LEU A 13 19.62 8.08 2.69
CA LEU A 13 20.54 8.02 1.57
C LEU A 13 19.86 7.56 0.27
N THR A 14 19.03 6.52 0.34
CA THR A 14 18.27 6.03 -0.82
C THR A 14 17.28 7.06 -1.32
N ASN A 15 16.54 7.73 -0.43
CA ASN A 15 15.65 8.84 -0.82
C ASN A 15 16.40 9.98 -1.48
N PHE A 16 17.54 10.39 -0.91
CA PHE A 16 18.37 11.45 -1.48
C PHE A 16 18.87 11.08 -2.89
N LEU A 17 19.41 9.86 -3.05
CA LEU A 17 19.90 9.38 -4.35
C LEU A 17 18.78 9.25 -5.38
N PHE A 18 17.61 8.79 -4.96
CA PHE A 18 16.45 8.67 -5.83
C PHE A 18 15.96 10.04 -6.32
N LEU A 19 15.79 10.99 -5.39
CA LEU A 19 15.34 12.35 -5.71
C LEU A 19 16.35 13.10 -6.59
N LYS A 20 17.65 12.91 -6.35
CA LYS A 20 18.70 13.49 -7.20
C LYS A 20 18.63 12.99 -8.64
N ASN A 21 18.24 11.73 -8.85
CA ASN A 21 18.19 11.11 -10.16
C ASN A 21 16.76 11.04 -10.75
N ILE A 22 15.77 11.67 -10.13
CA ILE A 22 14.37 11.55 -10.51
C ILE A 22 14.13 11.91 -11.98
N ALA A 23 14.68 13.04 -12.45
CA ALA A 23 14.55 13.51 -13.82
C ALA A 23 15.16 12.54 -14.86
N PHE A 24 16.24 11.86 -14.51
CA PHE A 24 16.86 10.85 -15.36
C PHE A 24 15.98 9.59 -15.46
N ILE A 25 15.44 9.12 -14.31
CA ILE A 25 14.58 7.93 -14.24
C ILE A 25 13.29 8.18 -15.03
N GLU A 26 12.66 9.33 -14.82
CA GLU A 26 11.46 9.75 -15.53
C GLU A 26 11.64 9.72 -17.04
N LYS A 27 12.67 10.39 -17.52
CA LYS A 27 12.95 10.50 -18.96
C LYS A 27 13.29 9.14 -19.57
N LYS A 28 14.01 8.29 -18.84
CA LYS A 28 14.41 6.96 -19.33
C LYS A 28 13.24 6.00 -19.49
N TYR A 29 12.26 6.05 -18.57
CA TYR A 29 11.14 5.10 -18.52
C TYR A 29 9.80 5.68 -18.96
N ASP A 30 9.76 6.97 -19.39
CA ASP A 30 8.54 7.72 -19.77
C ASP A 30 7.43 7.63 -18.70
N LEU A 31 7.81 7.86 -17.44
CA LEU A 31 6.92 7.77 -16.29
C LEU A 31 6.40 9.15 -15.88
N PHE A 32 5.63 9.76 -16.78
CA PHE A 32 4.99 11.06 -16.55
C PHE A 32 3.49 10.97 -16.56
N ASP A 33 2.85 11.64 -15.62
CA ASP A 33 1.45 11.98 -15.71
C ASP A 33 1.31 13.31 -16.47
N ARG A 34 0.86 13.20 -17.72
CA ARG A 34 0.67 14.37 -18.58
C ARG A 34 -0.66 15.03 -18.27
N PRO A 35 -0.70 16.38 -18.19
CA PRO A 35 -1.96 17.10 -18.02
C PRO A 35 -2.94 16.75 -19.14
N ASP A 36 -4.20 16.59 -18.78
CA ASP A 36 -5.31 16.55 -19.70
C ASP A 36 -6.20 17.79 -19.46
N GLU A 37 -6.79 18.36 -20.51
CA GLU A 37 -7.59 19.59 -20.41
C GLU A 37 -8.90 19.40 -19.63
N ILE A 38 -9.30 18.16 -19.36
CA ILE A 38 -10.62 17.84 -18.81
C ILE A 38 -10.55 17.63 -17.29
N ARG A 39 -9.57 16.85 -16.80
CA ARG A 39 -9.52 16.41 -15.40
C ARG A 39 -8.26 16.88 -14.66
N LYS A 40 -7.12 16.93 -15.35
CA LYS A 40 -5.82 17.23 -14.77
C LYS A 40 -5.38 18.65 -15.13
N ARG A 41 -5.63 19.61 -14.24
CA ARG A 41 -5.33 21.04 -14.42
C ARG A 41 -3.88 21.43 -14.09
N GLN A 42 -2.98 20.47 -13.94
CA GLN A 42 -1.57 20.74 -13.69
C GLN A 42 -0.92 21.38 -14.93
N LEU A 43 -0.06 22.38 -14.72
CA LEU A 43 0.64 23.09 -15.80
C LEU A 43 1.81 22.28 -16.39
N ASN A 44 2.44 21.42 -15.59
CA ASN A 44 3.59 20.61 -15.97
C ASN A 44 3.33 19.12 -15.74
N PRO A 45 3.94 18.21 -16.53
CA PRO A 45 3.92 16.79 -16.25
C PRO A 45 4.46 16.48 -14.84
N VAL A 46 3.79 15.59 -14.11
CA VAL A 46 4.19 15.19 -12.76
C VAL A 46 4.77 13.78 -12.80
N PRO A 47 5.89 13.52 -12.09
CA PRO A 47 6.49 12.18 -12.05
C PRO A 47 5.61 11.14 -11.37
N LEU A 48 5.43 9.99 -12.03
CA LEU A 48 4.73 8.82 -11.49
C LEU A 48 5.66 7.89 -10.71
N LEU A 49 6.60 8.47 -9.95
CA LEU A 49 7.66 7.71 -9.26
C LEU A 49 7.42 7.53 -7.76
N GLY A 50 6.36 8.14 -7.20
CA GLY A 50 6.05 8.06 -5.77
C GLY A 50 5.84 6.62 -5.30
N GLY A 51 5.05 5.83 -6.02
CA GLY A 51 4.82 4.42 -5.71
C GLY A 51 6.09 3.58 -5.80
N LEU A 52 6.97 3.86 -6.78
CA LEU A 52 8.25 3.17 -6.91
C LEU A 52 9.18 3.48 -5.73
N LEU A 53 9.27 4.74 -5.32
CA LEU A 53 10.03 5.13 -4.14
C LEU A 53 9.50 4.49 -2.87
N PHE A 54 8.17 4.44 -2.72
CA PHE A 54 7.53 3.78 -1.59
C PHE A 54 7.88 2.29 -1.50
N ILE A 55 7.76 1.53 -2.61
CA ILE A 55 8.07 0.10 -2.59
C ILE A 55 9.55 -0.18 -2.33
N ILE A 56 10.46 0.67 -2.82
CA ILE A 56 11.89 0.58 -2.53
C ILE A 56 12.13 0.77 -1.02
N ASN A 57 11.60 1.84 -0.42
CA ASN A 57 11.75 2.10 1.01
C ASN A 57 11.16 0.98 1.86
N LEU A 58 9.98 0.49 1.49
CA LEU A 58 9.34 -0.62 2.18
C LEU A 58 10.16 -1.91 2.08
N SER A 59 10.72 -2.20 0.91
CA SER A 59 11.59 -3.37 0.72
C SER A 59 12.86 -3.28 1.57
N ILE A 60 13.49 -2.11 1.65
CA ILE A 60 14.64 -1.86 2.51
C ILE A 60 14.24 -2.05 3.98
N PHE A 61 13.12 -1.46 4.41
CA PHE A 61 12.62 -1.59 5.76
C PHE A 61 12.38 -3.06 6.14
N LEU A 62 11.67 -3.83 5.29
CA LEU A 62 11.37 -5.25 5.53
C LEU A 62 12.65 -6.10 5.54
N PHE A 63 13.61 -5.79 4.67
CA PHE A 63 14.91 -6.45 4.66
C PHE A 63 15.65 -6.25 5.99
N PHE A 64 15.75 -5.02 6.47
CA PHE A 64 16.42 -4.70 7.73
C PHE A 64 15.67 -5.29 8.94
N ASP A 65 14.33 -5.24 8.94
CA ASP A 65 13.52 -5.83 10.03
C ASP A 65 13.73 -7.35 10.12
N TYR A 66 13.81 -8.02 8.98
CA TYR A 66 14.05 -9.46 8.93
C TYR A 66 15.50 -9.84 9.31
N PHE A 67 16.50 -9.24 8.67
CA PHE A 67 17.90 -9.63 8.84
C PHE A 67 18.53 -9.11 10.13
N LEU A 68 18.18 -7.90 10.55
CA LEU A 68 18.71 -7.32 11.80
C LEU A 68 17.82 -7.59 12.99
N SER A 69 16.73 -8.36 12.82
CA SER A 69 15.78 -8.73 13.86
C SER A 69 15.32 -7.51 14.68
N LEU A 70 14.99 -6.43 13.98
CA LEU A 70 14.54 -5.18 14.61
C LEU A 70 13.21 -5.38 15.36
N LYS A 71 12.47 -6.46 15.02
CA LYS A 71 11.20 -6.87 15.65
C LYS A 71 10.10 -5.81 15.61
N PHE A 72 10.18 -4.86 14.67
CA PHE A 72 9.15 -3.82 14.55
C PHE A 72 7.90 -4.33 13.85
N PHE A 73 8.05 -4.76 12.60
CA PHE A 73 6.92 -5.08 11.74
C PHE A 73 6.46 -6.52 11.91
N PHE A 74 7.37 -7.47 11.77
CA PHE A 74 7.02 -8.88 11.79
C PHE A 74 6.60 -9.39 13.17
N TYR A 75 7.14 -8.78 14.23
CA TYR A 75 6.78 -9.15 15.60
C TYR A 75 5.48 -8.51 16.06
N SER A 76 5.28 -7.21 15.76
CA SER A 76 4.11 -6.45 16.22
C SER A 76 2.80 -6.87 15.53
N LEU A 77 2.85 -7.28 14.27
CA LEU A 77 1.66 -7.72 13.51
C LEU A 77 1.29 -9.19 13.72
N GLY A 78 1.98 -9.91 14.60
CA GLY A 78 1.69 -11.32 14.86
C GLY A 78 1.91 -12.22 13.64
N PHE A 79 2.72 -11.79 12.65
CA PHE A 79 3.15 -12.63 11.54
C PHE A 79 4.12 -13.71 12.05
N ILE A 80 3.59 -14.60 12.89
CA ILE A 80 4.32 -15.74 13.43
C ILE A 80 4.39 -16.79 12.33
N GLY A 81 5.38 -16.67 11.44
CA GLY A 81 5.69 -17.70 10.44
C GLY A 81 6.22 -17.13 9.13
N LYS A 82 7.25 -17.76 8.59
CA LYS A 82 7.88 -17.39 7.31
C LYS A 82 6.89 -17.31 6.14
N ILE A 83 5.86 -18.17 6.15
CA ILE A 83 4.83 -18.23 5.11
C ILE A 83 4.01 -16.94 5.08
N ASN A 84 3.58 -16.42 6.24
CA ASN A 84 2.77 -15.20 6.32
C ASN A 84 3.54 -13.97 5.80
N ILE A 85 4.83 -13.90 6.09
CA ILE A 85 5.73 -12.84 5.61
C ILE A 85 5.82 -12.89 4.09
N LEU A 86 6.04 -14.09 3.54
CA LEU A 86 6.16 -14.29 2.09
C LEU A 86 4.87 -13.91 1.36
N ILE A 87 3.71 -14.33 1.88
CA ILE A 87 2.40 -13.97 1.35
C ILE A 87 2.22 -12.45 1.36
N PHE A 88 2.56 -11.79 2.47
CA PHE A 88 2.48 -10.35 2.59
C PHE A 88 3.35 -9.63 1.56
N CYS A 89 4.62 -10.03 1.41
CA CYS A 89 5.53 -9.45 0.42
C CYS A 89 5.03 -9.66 -1.02
N ILE A 90 4.55 -10.86 -1.34
CA ILE A 90 3.98 -11.15 -2.66
C ILE A 90 2.74 -10.31 -2.91
N THR A 91 1.85 -10.16 -1.93
CA THR A 91 0.65 -9.33 -2.04
C THR A 91 1.01 -7.87 -2.33
N LEU A 92 1.98 -7.31 -1.60
CA LEU A 92 2.45 -5.95 -1.83
C LEU A 92 2.99 -5.75 -3.24
N ILE A 93 3.76 -6.72 -3.75
CA ILE A 93 4.29 -6.68 -5.12
C ILE A 93 3.15 -6.67 -6.14
N PHE A 94 2.15 -7.56 -5.99
CA PHE A 94 1.02 -7.59 -6.92
C PHE A 94 0.17 -6.32 -6.87
N VAL A 95 -0.13 -5.81 -5.68
CA VAL A 95 -0.89 -4.55 -5.53
C VAL A 95 -0.11 -3.38 -6.13
N PHE A 96 1.22 -3.31 -5.89
CA PHE A 96 2.08 -2.32 -6.52
C PHE A 96 2.07 -2.43 -8.05
N LEU A 97 2.21 -3.63 -8.60
CA LEU A 97 2.19 -3.85 -10.05
C LEU A 97 0.87 -3.42 -10.68
N ILE A 98 -0.27 -3.70 -10.03
CA ILE A 98 -1.59 -3.25 -10.50
C ILE A 98 -1.64 -1.71 -10.54
N GLY A 99 -1.19 -1.04 -9.48
CA GLY A 99 -1.13 0.43 -9.43
C GLY A 99 -0.18 1.01 -10.49
N PHE A 100 1.01 0.46 -10.61
CA PHE A 100 2.01 0.90 -11.58
C PHE A 100 1.54 0.71 -13.04
N LEU A 101 0.89 -0.42 -13.33
CA LEU A 101 0.30 -0.65 -14.65
C LEU A 101 -0.87 0.31 -14.92
N ASP A 102 -1.69 0.61 -13.92
CA ASP A 102 -2.78 1.60 -14.04
C ASP A 102 -2.23 2.98 -14.40
N ASP A 103 -1.18 3.42 -13.73
CA ASP A 103 -0.52 4.69 -14.01
C ASP A 103 0.08 4.74 -15.43
N LYS A 104 0.66 3.64 -15.91
CA LYS A 104 1.32 3.58 -17.21
C LYS A 104 0.37 3.39 -18.39
N ILE A 105 -0.60 2.46 -18.26
CA ILE A 105 -1.45 1.99 -19.37
C ILE A 105 -2.88 2.53 -19.25
N LYS A 106 -3.23 3.16 -18.11
CA LYS A 106 -4.60 3.62 -17.80
C LYS A 106 -5.62 2.48 -17.91
N ILE A 107 -5.50 1.50 -17.01
CA ILE A 107 -6.40 0.33 -16.94
C ILE A 107 -7.85 0.80 -16.71
N LYS A 108 -8.81 0.12 -17.35
CA LYS A 108 -10.23 0.42 -17.11
C LYS A 108 -10.57 0.22 -15.62
N PRO A 109 -11.34 1.11 -14.98
CA PRO A 109 -11.65 1.03 -13.56
C PRO A 109 -12.18 -0.34 -13.12
N PHE A 110 -13.08 -0.92 -13.90
CA PHE A 110 -13.62 -2.25 -13.63
C PHE A 110 -12.53 -3.36 -13.62
N THR A 111 -11.61 -3.33 -14.59
CA THR A 111 -10.52 -4.31 -14.68
C THR A 111 -9.59 -4.19 -13.46
N LYS A 112 -9.31 -2.97 -13.00
CA LYS A 112 -8.51 -2.72 -11.79
C LYS A 112 -9.18 -3.31 -10.55
N LEU A 113 -10.48 -3.09 -10.37
CA LEU A 113 -11.24 -3.67 -9.26
C LEU A 113 -11.23 -5.20 -9.28
N VAL A 114 -11.42 -5.80 -10.45
CA VAL A 114 -11.38 -7.27 -10.61
C VAL A 114 -10.00 -7.83 -10.27
N LEU A 115 -8.93 -7.24 -10.82
CA LEU A 115 -7.56 -7.69 -10.54
C LEU A 115 -7.24 -7.63 -9.03
N LEU A 116 -7.58 -6.51 -8.38
CA LEU A 116 -7.37 -6.35 -6.94
C LEU A 116 -8.19 -7.38 -6.14
N SER A 117 -9.45 -7.60 -6.52
CA SER A 117 -10.32 -8.60 -5.88
C SER A 117 -9.78 -10.02 -6.00
N VAL A 118 -9.22 -10.39 -7.16
CA VAL A 118 -8.61 -11.71 -7.37
C VAL A 118 -7.38 -11.90 -6.48
N VAL A 119 -6.49 -10.89 -6.42
CA VAL A 119 -5.31 -10.95 -5.53
C VAL A 119 -5.74 -11.12 -4.08
N LEU A 120 -6.69 -10.31 -3.60
CA LEU A 120 -7.19 -10.38 -2.23
C LEU A 120 -7.88 -11.72 -1.94
N TYR A 121 -8.66 -12.25 -2.89
CA TYR A 121 -9.32 -13.54 -2.74
C TYR A 121 -8.30 -14.66 -2.49
N VAL A 122 -7.23 -14.72 -3.30
CA VAL A 122 -6.16 -15.71 -3.12
C VAL A 122 -5.49 -15.54 -1.76
N VAL A 123 -5.20 -14.32 -1.34
CA VAL A 123 -4.57 -14.03 -0.05
C VAL A 123 -5.46 -14.49 1.12
N PHE A 124 -6.75 -14.21 1.07
CA PHE A 124 -7.70 -14.61 2.11
C PHE A 124 -7.93 -16.12 2.18
N LEU A 125 -7.84 -16.82 1.04
CA LEU A 125 -7.87 -18.29 1.03
C LEU A 125 -6.62 -18.89 1.70
N ILE A 126 -5.45 -18.30 1.47
CA ILE A 126 -4.19 -18.81 2.05
C ILE A 126 -4.09 -18.44 3.54
N ASN A 127 -4.59 -17.27 3.93
CA ASN A 127 -4.54 -16.80 5.31
C ASN A 127 -5.94 -16.38 5.82
N PRO A 128 -6.79 -17.32 6.23
CA PRO A 128 -8.14 -17.02 6.72
C PRO A 128 -8.18 -16.18 8.00
N LYS A 129 -7.05 -16.06 8.73
CA LYS A 129 -6.97 -15.29 9.98
C LYS A 129 -7.16 -13.78 9.80
N ILE A 130 -6.91 -13.27 8.58
CA ILE A 130 -7.08 -11.85 8.27
C ILE A 130 -8.47 -11.52 7.71
N VAL A 131 -9.33 -12.53 7.58
CA VAL A 131 -10.71 -12.36 7.09
C VAL A 131 -11.60 -11.84 8.22
N ILE A 132 -12.45 -10.87 7.90
CA ILE A 132 -13.47 -10.37 8.82
C ILE A 132 -14.60 -11.40 8.88
N ASN A 133 -14.70 -12.13 9.99
CA ASN A 133 -15.71 -13.19 10.15
C ASN A 133 -16.93 -12.74 10.95
N SER A 134 -16.79 -11.71 11.80
CA SER A 134 -17.87 -11.17 12.60
C SER A 134 -17.80 -9.66 12.72
N LEU A 135 -18.94 -9.02 12.91
CA LEU A 135 -19.07 -7.57 13.12
C LEU A 135 -19.57 -7.33 14.55
N ASN A 136 -18.80 -6.56 15.31
CA ASN A 136 -19.14 -6.15 16.66
C ASN A 136 -19.58 -4.68 16.67
N PHE A 137 -20.76 -4.41 17.14
CA PHE A 137 -21.29 -3.05 17.29
C PHE A 137 -21.48 -2.73 18.76
N SER A 138 -21.12 -1.51 19.18
CA SER A 138 -21.28 -1.08 20.58
C SER A 138 -22.74 -0.97 21.04
N PHE A 139 -23.67 -0.92 20.10
CA PHE A 139 -25.12 -0.81 20.35
C PHE A 139 -25.89 -2.11 20.13
N TYR A 140 -25.23 -3.20 19.76
CA TYR A 140 -25.85 -4.49 19.46
C TYR A 140 -24.97 -5.64 19.94
N ASP A 141 -25.54 -6.52 20.76
CA ASP A 141 -24.92 -7.73 21.27
C ASP A 141 -25.93 -8.87 21.11
N PRO A 142 -25.62 -10.03 20.53
CA PRO A 142 -24.30 -10.60 20.23
C PRO A 142 -23.69 -10.12 18.89
N PRO A 143 -22.40 -10.43 18.64
CA PRO A 143 -21.75 -10.15 17.35
C PRO A 143 -22.51 -10.76 16.18
N ILE A 144 -22.55 -10.05 15.06
CA ILE A 144 -23.15 -10.56 13.82
C ILE A 144 -22.11 -11.39 13.06
N ASP A 145 -22.31 -12.69 12.99
CA ASP A 145 -21.44 -13.58 12.22
C ASP A 145 -21.72 -13.47 10.72
N LEU A 146 -20.67 -13.33 9.93
CA LEU A 146 -20.76 -13.24 8.47
C LEU A 146 -20.79 -14.60 7.79
N PHE A 147 -20.58 -15.69 8.54
CA PHE A 147 -20.53 -17.06 8.02
C PHE A 147 -19.65 -17.18 6.77
N GLY A 148 -20.14 -17.78 5.68
CA GLY A 148 -19.42 -17.92 4.42
C GLY A 148 -19.18 -16.62 3.63
N LEU A 149 -19.78 -15.50 4.03
CA LEU A 149 -19.65 -14.20 3.37
C LEU A 149 -18.42 -13.40 3.85
N GLY A 150 -17.70 -13.87 4.86
CA GLY A 150 -16.56 -13.14 5.45
C GLY A 150 -15.51 -12.73 4.42
N ILE A 151 -15.12 -13.62 3.50
CA ILE A 151 -14.13 -13.32 2.43
C ILE A 151 -14.69 -12.24 1.49
N LEU A 152 -15.92 -12.37 1.03
CA LEU A 152 -16.53 -11.40 0.13
C LEU A 152 -16.63 -10.02 0.79
N PHE A 153 -17.06 -9.97 2.04
CA PHE A 153 -17.15 -8.73 2.81
C PHE A 153 -15.78 -8.08 2.99
N SER A 154 -14.75 -8.88 3.35
CA SER A 154 -13.37 -8.37 3.50
C SER A 154 -12.82 -7.81 2.19
N ILE A 155 -13.06 -8.47 1.05
CA ILE A 155 -12.68 -7.97 -0.27
C ILE A 155 -13.37 -6.64 -0.55
N LEU A 156 -14.68 -6.54 -0.34
CA LEU A 156 -15.44 -5.31 -0.55
C LEU A 156 -14.91 -4.16 0.30
N CYS A 157 -14.59 -4.39 1.57
CA CYS A 157 -14.02 -3.38 2.45
C CYS A 157 -12.67 -2.86 1.90
N VAL A 158 -11.75 -3.76 1.57
CA VAL A 158 -10.42 -3.37 1.09
C VAL A 158 -10.50 -2.69 -0.28
N VAL A 159 -11.25 -3.23 -1.23
CA VAL A 159 -11.39 -2.68 -2.58
C VAL A 159 -12.05 -1.29 -2.53
N THR A 160 -13.09 -1.12 -1.72
CA THR A 160 -13.76 0.17 -1.53
C THR A 160 -12.80 1.19 -0.92
N TYR A 161 -12.05 0.79 0.12
CA TYR A 161 -11.07 1.66 0.77
C TYR A 161 -9.97 2.11 -0.20
N VAL A 162 -9.35 1.19 -0.93
CA VAL A 162 -8.30 1.50 -1.91
C VAL A 162 -8.84 2.41 -3.02
N ASN A 163 -10.06 2.16 -3.50
CA ASN A 163 -10.67 2.99 -4.53
C ASN A 163 -11.01 4.39 -4.01
N ALA A 164 -11.52 4.51 -2.79
CA ALA A 164 -11.79 5.80 -2.15
C ALA A 164 -10.50 6.63 -1.98
N LEU A 165 -9.40 6.00 -1.54
CA LEU A 165 -8.09 6.65 -1.44
C LEU A 165 -7.57 7.13 -2.79
N ASN A 166 -7.74 6.31 -3.84
CA ASN A 166 -7.34 6.69 -5.19
C ASN A 166 -8.16 7.89 -5.73
N MET A 167 -9.42 8.03 -5.32
CA MET A 167 -10.23 9.21 -5.65
C MET A 167 -9.79 10.45 -4.85
N LEU A 168 -9.40 10.30 -3.60
CA LEU A 168 -8.87 11.39 -2.77
C LEU A 168 -7.54 11.92 -3.29
N ASP A 169 -6.72 11.07 -3.90
CA ASP A 169 -5.42 11.45 -4.48
C ASP A 169 -5.55 12.41 -5.68
N GLY A 170 -6.73 12.52 -6.26
CA GLY A 170 -7.04 13.53 -7.28
C GLY A 170 -7.03 14.99 -6.76
N ILE A 171 -6.96 15.20 -5.45
CA ILE A 171 -6.87 16.51 -4.80
C ILE A 171 -5.52 16.64 -4.10
N ASN A 172 -4.69 17.54 -4.58
CA ASN A 172 -3.32 17.74 -4.10
C ASN A 172 -3.22 17.77 -2.56
N LEU A 173 -2.30 16.97 -2.00
CA LEU A 173 -1.97 16.86 -0.59
C LEU A 173 -3.04 16.23 0.35
N ILE A 174 -4.26 16.02 -0.08
CA ILE A 174 -5.30 15.45 0.81
C ILE A 174 -4.96 14.02 1.23
N SER A 175 -4.54 13.18 0.29
CA SER A 175 -4.09 11.82 0.58
C SER A 175 -2.90 11.80 1.56
N GLY A 176 -1.92 12.70 1.36
CA GLY A 176 -0.78 12.84 2.26
C GLY A 176 -1.16 13.25 3.69
N ILE A 177 -2.06 14.23 3.84
CA ILE A 177 -2.57 14.68 5.13
C ILE A 177 -3.36 13.55 5.82
N TYR A 178 -4.18 12.82 5.06
CA TYR A 178 -4.95 11.69 5.58
C TYR A 178 -4.03 10.59 6.14
N TYR A 179 -2.98 10.19 5.39
CA TYR A 179 -2.01 9.20 5.88
C TYR A 179 -1.24 9.69 7.10
N LEU A 180 -0.81 10.96 7.13
CA LEU A 180 -0.17 11.54 8.29
C LEU A 180 -1.08 11.53 9.52
N SER A 181 -2.36 11.85 9.36
CA SER A 181 -3.35 11.80 10.45
C SER A 181 -3.48 10.39 11.02
N ILE A 182 -3.60 9.38 10.16
CA ILE A 182 -3.69 7.98 10.58
C ILE A 182 -2.43 7.57 11.33
N ILE A 183 -1.23 7.82 10.77
CA ILE A 183 0.04 7.45 11.40
C ILE A 183 0.18 8.12 12.77
N THR A 184 -0.15 9.41 12.88
CA THR A 184 -0.09 10.11 14.16
C THR A 184 -1.08 9.56 15.18
N MET A 185 -2.31 9.24 14.78
CA MET A 185 -3.28 8.60 15.67
C MET A 185 -2.78 7.26 16.20
N PHE A 186 -2.26 6.40 15.33
CA PHE A 186 -1.73 5.10 15.74
C PHE A 186 -0.44 5.19 16.57
N SER A 187 0.35 6.26 16.41
CA SER A 187 1.57 6.46 17.21
C SER A 187 1.30 6.98 18.63
N LEU A 188 0.11 7.56 18.87
CA LEU A 188 -0.32 8.09 20.17
C LEU A 188 -1.08 7.05 21.00
N TYR A 189 -1.46 5.90 20.42
CA TYR A 189 -2.20 4.82 21.06
C TYR A 189 -1.26 3.67 21.43
#